data_1e2e00ee698d3713100954351ee3b6c0
#
_entry.id   1e2e00ee698d3713100954351ee3b6c0
#
_cell.length_a   1.000
_cell.length_b   1.000
_cell.length_c   1.000
_cell.angle_alpha   90.00
_cell.angle_beta   90.00
_cell.angle_gamma   90.00
#
_symmetry.space_group_name_H-M   'P 1'
#
loop_
_entity.id
_entity.type
_entity.pdbx_description
1 polymer ?
#
loop_
_entity_poly.entity_id
_entity_poly.type
_entity_poly.pdbx_seq_one_letter_code
_entity_poly.pdbx_strand_id
1 'polypeptide(L)'
;MLALLVTLIAGLSTVIGAFLAFKVKNKTFQSVSLAFATGVMLMIAMGEMLPEAFEAIGTPLSLLFMVTGALISIILDLLFPHHHNDEEEDEPGHYIKECECSHSHTLSHGMVLALVLHNILEGAATGLAVESDLRLGLGLALGIAIHNIPIGATLGVSLMSAGESKGKAFVKVVLVSLSQALGAAFGLLAVSGTAAQEALKASMAIVSGILIFISFDELWPAARKNGSRNLTIISLLVGICFIPITEILLPF
;
A
#
# COMPACT_ATOMS: atom_id res chain seq x y z
N MET A 1 -22.21 -3.89 -8.05
CA MET A 1 -21.42 -4.05 -9.31
C MET A 1 -20.49 -2.88 -9.56
N LEU A 2 -20.93 -1.63 -9.40
CA LEU A 2 -20.07 -0.45 -9.58
C LEU A 2 -18.86 -0.48 -8.63
N ALA A 3 -19.06 -0.81 -7.36
CA ALA A 3 -17.99 -0.92 -6.36
C ALA A 3 -16.90 -1.91 -6.78
N LEU A 4 -17.26 -3.09 -7.28
CA LEU A 4 -16.31 -4.07 -7.79
C LEU A 4 -15.52 -3.57 -9.01
N LEU A 5 -16.19 -2.83 -9.90
CA LEU A 5 -15.52 -2.27 -11.08
C LEU A 5 -14.52 -1.18 -10.68
N VAL A 6 -14.92 -0.28 -9.78
CA VAL A 6 -14.09 0.81 -9.28
C VAL A 6 -12.85 0.27 -8.57
N THR A 7 -13.02 -0.70 -7.67
CA THR A 7 -11.90 -1.34 -6.94
C THR A 7 -11.00 -2.14 -7.86
N LEU A 8 -11.55 -2.81 -8.87
CA LEU A 8 -10.76 -3.52 -9.87
C LEU A 8 -9.87 -2.55 -10.66
N ILE A 9 -10.41 -1.42 -11.11
CA ILE A 9 -9.64 -0.40 -11.84
C ILE A 9 -8.55 0.19 -10.94
N ALA A 10 -8.87 0.49 -9.68
CA ALA A 10 -7.89 0.97 -8.71
C ALA A 10 -6.77 -0.07 -8.47
N GLY A 11 -7.10 -1.34 -8.31
CA GLY A 11 -6.12 -2.41 -8.17
C GLY A 11 -5.23 -2.60 -9.40
N LEU A 12 -5.80 -2.53 -10.61
CA LEU A 12 -5.06 -2.69 -11.86
C LEU A 12 -4.01 -1.59 -12.09
N SER A 13 -4.09 -0.45 -11.40
CA SER A 13 -3.03 0.58 -11.45
C SER A 13 -1.67 0.06 -10.95
N THR A 14 -1.64 -0.93 -10.05
CA THR A 14 -0.42 -1.65 -9.64
C THR A 14 0.31 -2.28 -10.83
N VAL A 15 -0.44 -2.82 -11.80
CA VAL A 15 0.12 -3.41 -13.02
C VAL A 15 0.79 -2.36 -13.90
N ILE A 16 0.22 -1.15 -13.96
CA ILE A 16 0.81 -0.02 -14.68
C ILE A 16 2.19 0.31 -14.07
N GLY A 17 2.26 0.36 -12.75
CA GLY A 17 3.50 0.61 -12.01
C GLY A 17 4.60 -0.41 -12.34
N ALA A 18 4.29 -1.70 -12.28
CA ALA A 18 5.24 -2.76 -12.62
C ALA A 18 5.71 -2.66 -14.08
N PHE A 19 4.80 -2.39 -15.00
CA PHE A 19 5.16 -2.21 -16.42
C PHE A 19 6.11 -1.03 -16.63
N LEU A 20 5.89 0.09 -15.95
CA LEU A 20 6.80 1.24 -15.97
C LEU A 20 8.17 0.88 -15.39
N ALA A 21 8.22 0.15 -14.27
CA ALA A 21 9.45 -0.28 -13.62
C ALA A 21 10.32 -1.19 -14.50
N PHE A 22 9.70 -2.05 -15.31
CA PHE A 22 10.44 -2.89 -16.25
C PHE A 22 11.13 -2.09 -17.37
N LYS A 23 10.73 -0.85 -17.59
CA LYS A 23 11.30 0.07 -18.58
C LYS A 23 12.20 1.14 -17.97
N VAL A 24 11.85 1.67 -16.80
CA VAL A 24 12.52 2.80 -16.17
C VAL A 24 13.47 2.29 -15.07
N LYS A 25 14.78 2.32 -15.35
CA LYS A 25 15.82 1.89 -14.38
C LYS A 25 16.38 3.06 -13.54
N ASN A 26 15.73 4.21 -13.53
CA ASN A 26 16.22 5.39 -12.82
C ASN A 26 15.89 5.30 -11.32
N LYS A 27 16.91 5.08 -10.50
CA LYS A 27 16.79 4.96 -9.03
C LYS A 27 16.20 6.22 -8.38
N THR A 28 16.54 7.41 -8.87
CA THR A 28 15.99 8.68 -8.37
C THR A 28 14.49 8.76 -8.62
N PHE A 29 14.03 8.36 -9.82
CA PHE A 29 12.61 8.33 -10.15
C PHE A 29 11.85 7.35 -9.24
N GLN A 30 12.42 6.17 -8.98
CA GLN A 30 11.84 5.20 -8.05
C GLN A 30 11.69 5.78 -6.65
N SER A 31 12.76 6.40 -6.10
CA SER A 31 12.75 7.03 -4.78
C SER A 31 11.71 8.15 -4.66
N VAL A 32 11.62 9.02 -5.66
CA VAL A 32 10.63 10.12 -5.70
C VAL A 32 9.21 9.57 -5.77
N SER A 33 8.98 8.56 -6.60
CA SER A 33 7.66 7.92 -6.73
C SER A 33 7.22 7.23 -5.44
N LEU A 34 8.14 6.52 -4.76
CA LEU A 34 7.86 5.89 -3.45
C LEU A 34 7.57 6.92 -2.37
N ALA A 35 8.35 8.00 -2.29
CA ALA A 35 8.10 9.08 -1.33
C ALA A 35 6.74 9.76 -1.59
N PHE A 36 6.36 9.96 -2.84
CA PHE A 36 5.05 10.46 -3.22
C PHE A 36 3.94 9.51 -2.77
N ALA A 37 4.08 8.21 -3.05
CA ALA A 37 3.11 7.20 -2.63
C ALA A 37 2.95 7.16 -1.11
N THR A 38 4.06 7.22 -0.35
CA THR A 38 4.04 7.33 1.11
C THR A 38 3.20 8.51 1.57
N GLY A 39 3.38 9.69 0.94
CA GLY A 39 2.59 10.89 1.26
C GLY A 39 1.11 10.71 0.99
N VAL A 40 0.74 10.13 -0.15
CA VAL A 40 -0.66 9.83 -0.51
C VAL A 40 -1.29 8.86 0.48
N MET A 41 -0.58 7.76 0.83
CA MET A 41 -1.07 6.77 1.78
C MET A 41 -1.29 7.37 3.18
N LEU A 42 -0.36 8.19 3.66
CA LEU A 42 -0.51 8.87 4.95
C LEU A 42 -1.72 9.82 4.95
N MET A 43 -1.95 10.54 3.85
CA MET A 43 -3.11 11.42 3.73
C MET A 43 -4.42 10.63 3.74
N ILE A 44 -4.51 9.55 2.98
CA ILE A 44 -5.69 8.66 2.98
C ILE A 44 -5.94 8.11 4.39
N ALA A 45 -4.91 7.57 5.04
CA ALA A 45 -5.05 6.96 6.35
C ALA A 45 -5.49 7.94 7.43
N MET A 46 -4.83 9.12 7.50
CA MET A 46 -5.03 10.09 8.58
C MET A 46 -6.03 11.19 8.23
N GLY A 47 -6.17 11.56 6.96
CA GLY A 47 -7.02 12.65 6.50
C GLY A 47 -8.44 12.22 6.11
N GLU A 48 -8.61 10.97 5.70
CA GLU A 48 -9.91 10.45 5.23
C GLU A 48 -10.43 9.31 6.12
N MET A 49 -9.71 8.18 6.18
CA MET A 49 -10.22 6.96 6.83
C MET A 49 -10.37 7.11 8.35
N LEU A 50 -9.40 7.72 9.01
CA LEU A 50 -9.41 7.86 10.46
C LEU A 50 -10.47 8.89 10.95
N PRO A 51 -10.65 10.06 10.34
CA PRO A 51 -11.76 10.96 10.65
C PRO A 51 -13.14 10.32 10.50
N GLU A 52 -13.39 9.57 9.43
CA GLU A 52 -14.64 8.83 9.23
C GLU A 52 -14.90 7.82 10.36
N ALA A 53 -13.85 7.13 10.81
CA ALA A 53 -13.95 6.24 11.96
C ALA A 53 -14.24 7.00 13.27
N PHE A 54 -13.64 8.19 13.47
CA PHE A 54 -13.91 9.03 14.64
C PHE A 54 -15.38 9.42 14.73
N GLU A 55 -15.98 9.79 13.61
CA GLU A 55 -17.40 10.17 13.55
C GLU A 55 -18.32 8.97 13.83
N ALA A 56 -17.96 7.78 13.37
CA ALA A 56 -18.81 6.61 13.47
C ALA A 56 -18.79 5.92 14.83
N ILE A 57 -17.60 5.68 15.39
CA ILE A 57 -17.41 4.87 16.59
C ILE A 57 -16.72 5.62 17.74
N GLY A 58 -16.46 6.91 17.55
CA GLY A 58 -15.79 7.77 18.53
C GLY A 58 -14.28 7.61 18.56
N THR A 59 -13.59 8.68 18.94
CA THR A 59 -12.12 8.78 18.91
C THR A 59 -11.40 7.69 19.72
N PRO A 60 -11.78 7.33 20.96
CA PRO A 60 -11.04 6.34 21.72
C PRO A 60 -11.04 4.95 21.08
N LEU A 61 -12.19 4.53 20.56
CA LEU A 61 -12.33 3.21 19.95
C LEU A 61 -11.62 3.15 18.59
N SER A 62 -11.70 4.22 17.80
CA SER A 62 -10.99 4.32 16.53
C SER A 62 -9.48 4.28 16.71
N LEU A 63 -8.93 4.98 17.72
CA LEU A 63 -7.50 4.91 18.03
C LEU A 63 -7.09 3.50 18.47
N LEU A 64 -7.92 2.81 19.25
CA LEU A 64 -7.67 1.41 19.63
C LEU A 64 -7.61 0.50 18.38
N PHE A 65 -8.55 0.65 17.46
CA PHE A 65 -8.58 -0.12 16.22
C PHE A 65 -7.41 0.24 15.29
N MET A 66 -7.03 1.51 15.19
CA MET A 66 -5.84 1.93 14.44
C MET A 66 -4.57 1.25 15.01
N VAL A 67 -4.37 1.29 16.32
CA VAL A 67 -3.25 0.60 16.97
C VAL A 67 -3.32 -0.91 16.71
N THR A 68 -4.51 -1.49 16.75
CA THR A 68 -4.70 -2.93 16.43
C THR A 68 -4.28 -3.23 14.99
N GLY A 69 -4.61 -2.37 14.04
CA GLY A 69 -4.17 -2.49 12.64
C GLY A 69 -2.65 -2.45 12.49
N ALA A 70 -2.00 -1.50 13.16
CA ALA A 70 -0.53 -1.42 13.18
C ALA A 70 0.09 -2.67 13.83
N LEU A 71 -0.48 -3.17 14.92
CA LEU A 71 -0.02 -4.41 15.57
C LEU A 71 -0.20 -5.65 14.68
N ILE A 72 -1.30 -5.72 13.92
CA ILE A 72 -1.51 -6.78 12.92
C ILE A 72 -0.38 -6.76 11.89
N SER A 73 -0.02 -5.58 11.38
CA SER A 73 1.09 -5.44 10.42
C SER A 73 2.42 -5.85 11.03
N ILE A 74 2.72 -5.45 12.26
CA ILE A 74 3.93 -5.89 12.99
C ILE A 74 3.96 -7.42 13.14
N ILE A 75 2.84 -8.02 13.51
CA ILE A 75 2.76 -9.49 13.67
C ILE A 75 2.97 -10.18 12.31
N LEU A 76 2.38 -9.65 11.24
CA LEU A 76 2.58 -10.18 9.88
C LEU A 76 4.04 -10.06 9.46
N ASP A 77 4.69 -8.94 9.72
CA ASP A 77 6.10 -8.73 9.44
C ASP A 77 7.00 -9.69 10.26
N LEU A 78 6.69 -9.92 11.53
CA LEU A 78 7.40 -10.91 12.37
C LEU A 78 7.19 -12.36 11.91
N LEU A 79 6.01 -12.69 11.38
CA LEU A 79 5.72 -14.04 10.86
C LEU A 79 6.32 -14.26 9.46
N PHE A 80 6.43 -13.19 8.68
CA PHE A 80 6.96 -13.19 7.33
C PHE A 80 8.04 -12.10 7.19
N PRO A 81 9.17 -12.22 7.91
CA PRO A 81 10.13 -11.13 8.05
C PRO A 81 10.67 -10.66 6.69
N HIS A 82 10.46 -9.40 6.43
CA HIS A 82 11.02 -8.69 5.29
C HIS A 82 12.39 -8.16 5.73
N HIS A 83 13.46 -8.91 5.46
CA HIS A 83 14.79 -8.38 5.71
C HIS A 83 15.04 -7.19 4.78
N HIS A 84 14.99 -5.98 5.32
CA HIS A 84 15.72 -4.88 4.75
C HIS A 84 17.19 -5.28 4.79
N ASN A 85 17.82 -5.43 3.62
CA ASN A 85 19.28 -5.47 3.58
C ASN A 85 19.77 -4.09 4.01
N ASP A 86 19.94 -3.89 5.31
CA ASP A 86 20.89 -2.94 5.82
C ASP A 86 22.24 -3.47 5.34
N GLU A 87 22.74 -2.92 4.25
CA GLU A 87 24.16 -2.99 3.94
C GLU A 87 24.81 -2.26 5.12
N GLU A 88 25.19 -3.03 6.15
CA GLU A 88 26.18 -2.57 7.12
C GLU A 88 27.34 -2.06 6.28
N GLU A 89 27.70 -0.79 6.48
CA GLU A 89 28.92 -0.22 5.92
C GLU A 89 30.05 -1.15 6.36
N ASP A 90 30.58 -1.91 5.40
CA ASP A 90 31.70 -2.82 5.60
C ASP A 90 32.88 -2.06 6.23
N GLU A 91 33.15 -2.34 7.49
CA GLU A 91 34.49 -2.16 8.00
C GLU A 91 35.44 -3.12 7.22
N PRO A 92 36.56 -2.65 6.69
CA PRO A 92 37.43 -3.46 5.85
C PRO A 92 38.13 -4.51 6.71
N GLY A 93 37.73 -5.77 6.67
CA GLY A 93 38.53 -6.81 7.25
C GLY A 93 37.92 -8.18 7.58
N HIS A 94 36.74 -8.56 7.16
CA HIS A 94 36.29 -9.95 7.37
C HIS A 94 35.76 -10.57 6.08
N TYR A 95 36.56 -11.46 5.49
CA TYR A 95 36.16 -12.41 4.46
C TYR A 95 35.22 -13.45 5.09
N ILE A 96 33.93 -13.34 4.87
CA ILE A 96 33.01 -14.44 5.09
C ILE A 96 32.43 -14.86 3.74
N LYS A 97 32.65 -16.15 3.47
CA LYS A 97 32.25 -16.91 2.31
C LYS A 97 30.77 -16.76 1.97
N GLU A 98 30.57 -16.64 0.67
CA GLU A 98 29.36 -16.90 -0.08
C GLU A 98 28.41 -17.92 0.59
N CYS A 99 27.26 -17.41 1.03
CA CYS A 99 26.03 -18.19 1.13
C CYS A 99 24.98 -17.49 0.24
N GLU A 100 25.25 -17.53 -1.06
CA GLU A 100 24.31 -17.11 -2.08
C GLU A 100 23.16 -18.11 -2.21
N CYS A 101 22.00 -17.58 -2.52
CA CYS A 101 20.90 -18.21 -3.27
C CYS A 101 19.65 -18.72 -2.54
N SER A 102 19.54 -18.84 -1.24
CA SER A 102 18.27 -19.30 -0.63
C SER A 102 17.40 -18.19 -0.05
N HIS A 103 17.95 -17.05 0.36
CA HIS A 103 17.22 -15.98 1.05
C HIS A 103 16.43 -15.05 0.14
N SER A 104 16.88 -14.84 -1.09
CA SER A 104 16.25 -13.93 -2.06
C SER A 104 14.83 -14.33 -2.46
N HIS A 105 14.57 -15.65 -2.62
CA HIS A 105 13.24 -16.14 -2.99
C HIS A 105 12.21 -16.05 -1.85
N THR A 106 12.65 -16.22 -0.62
CA THR A 106 11.75 -16.16 0.57
C THR A 106 11.26 -14.73 0.80
N LEU A 107 12.14 -13.74 0.64
CA LEU A 107 11.80 -12.30 0.73
C LEU A 107 10.71 -11.89 -0.27
N SER A 108 10.80 -12.35 -1.52
CA SER A 108 9.82 -11.97 -2.54
C SER A 108 8.42 -12.56 -2.29
N HIS A 109 8.31 -13.73 -1.66
CA HIS A 109 7.03 -14.34 -1.32
C HIS A 109 6.35 -13.66 -0.13
N GLY A 110 7.12 -13.27 0.89
CA GLY A 110 6.61 -12.51 2.04
C GLY A 110 6.02 -11.18 1.60
N MET A 111 6.74 -10.41 0.79
CA MET A 111 6.25 -9.14 0.23
C MET A 111 4.98 -9.31 -0.61
N VAL A 112 4.91 -10.36 -1.44
CA VAL A 112 3.68 -10.65 -2.23
C VAL A 112 2.50 -10.92 -1.31
N LEU A 113 2.69 -11.74 -0.26
CA LEU A 113 1.62 -12.06 0.69
C LEU A 113 1.16 -10.82 1.47
N ALA A 114 2.09 -10.00 1.96
CA ALA A 114 1.78 -8.76 2.67
C ALA A 114 0.96 -7.81 1.78
N LEU A 115 1.36 -7.62 0.52
CA LEU A 115 0.62 -6.78 -0.42
C LEU A 115 -0.74 -7.37 -0.82
N VAL A 116 -0.88 -8.70 -0.89
CA VAL A 116 -2.20 -9.35 -1.10
C VAL A 116 -3.14 -9.04 0.06
N LEU A 117 -2.67 -9.20 1.31
CA LEU A 117 -3.48 -8.91 2.50
C LEU A 117 -3.84 -7.43 2.58
N HIS A 118 -2.88 -6.55 2.33
CA HIS A 118 -3.07 -5.10 2.26
C HIS A 118 -4.15 -4.74 1.23
N ASN A 119 -4.02 -5.22 -0.01
CA ASN A 119 -4.99 -4.96 -1.07
C ASN A 119 -6.38 -5.52 -0.77
N ILE A 120 -6.49 -6.69 -0.10
CA ILE A 120 -7.80 -7.22 0.33
C ILE A 120 -8.49 -6.25 1.30
N LEU A 121 -7.76 -5.73 2.27
CA LEU A 121 -8.32 -4.79 3.26
C LEU A 121 -8.70 -3.45 2.62
N GLU A 122 -7.84 -2.90 1.76
CA GLU A 122 -8.16 -1.70 0.99
C GLU A 122 -9.34 -1.89 0.07
N GLY A 123 -9.39 -3.03 -0.63
CA GLY A 123 -10.49 -3.36 -1.51
C GLY A 123 -11.81 -3.46 -0.77
N ALA A 124 -11.81 -4.09 0.41
CA ALA A 124 -12.99 -4.17 1.27
C ALA A 124 -13.46 -2.77 1.69
N ALA A 125 -12.55 -1.94 2.21
CA ALA A 125 -12.85 -0.57 2.62
C ALA A 125 -13.38 0.27 1.44
N THR A 126 -12.69 0.26 0.30
CA THR A 126 -13.08 1.02 -0.90
C THR A 126 -14.42 0.55 -1.46
N GLY A 127 -14.61 -0.78 -1.57
CA GLY A 127 -15.85 -1.35 -2.09
C GLY A 127 -17.07 -0.95 -1.27
N LEU A 128 -16.92 -0.96 0.03
CA LEU A 128 -17.97 -0.55 0.97
C LEU A 128 -18.16 0.99 0.96
N ALA A 129 -17.10 1.77 0.85
CA ALA A 129 -17.19 3.22 0.71
C ALA A 129 -17.96 3.62 -0.56
N VAL A 130 -17.68 2.98 -1.71
CA VAL A 130 -18.44 3.20 -2.97
C VAL A 130 -19.91 2.86 -2.83
N GLU A 131 -20.26 1.83 -2.05
CA GLU A 131 -21.65 1.43 -1.83
C GLU A 131 -22.38 2.35 -0.86
N SER A 132 -21.68 2.90 0.15
CA SER A 132 -22.29 3.80 1.15
C SER A 132 -22.39 5.25 0.65
N ASP A 133 -21.33 5.78 0.08
CA ASP A 133 -21.23 7.10 -0.53
C ASP A 133 -20.31 7.04 -1.76
N LEU A 134 -20.93 7.24 -2.93
CA LEU A 134 -20.20 7.16 -4.20
C LEU A 134 -19.07 8.18 -4.31
N ARG A 135 -19.27 9.39 -3.76
CA ARG A 135 -18.28 10.46 -3.81
C ARG A 135 -17.04 10.10 -2.96
N LEU A 136 -17.27 9.69 -1.72
CA LEU A 136 -16.21 9.22 -0.82
C LEU A 136 -15.47 8.02 -1.43
N GLY A 137 -16.24 7.04 -1.93
CA GLY A 137 -15.66 5.83 -2.52
C GLY A 137 -14.84 6.09 -3.79
N LEU A 138 -15.25 7.04 -4.65
CA LEU A 138 -14.48 7.42 -5.83
C LEU A 138 -13.22 8.20 -5.47
N GLY A 139 -13.26 9.11 -4.49
CA GLY A 139 -12.10 9.83 -3.96
C GLY A 139 -11.06 8.85 -3.42
N LEU A 140 -11.51 7.93 -2.55
CA LEU A 140 -10.67 6.87 -1.99
C LEU A 140 -10.06 5.98 -3.08
N ALA A 141 -10.86 5.53 -4.04
CA ALA A 141 -10.39 4.70 -5.16
C ALA A 141 -9.36 5.42 -6.04
N LEU A 142 -9.51 6.73 -6.26
CA LEU A 142 -8.55 7.53 -7.01
C LEU A 142 -7.21 7.63 -6.26
N GLY A 143 -7.24 7.95 -4.97
CA GLY A 143 -6.05 7.97 -4.13
C GLY A 143 -5.31 6.63 -4.14
N ILE A 144 -6.05 5.54 -3.96
CA ILE A 144 -5.54 4.16 -4.03
C ILE A 144 -4.94 3.85 -5.41
N ALA A 145 -5.62 4.21 -6.50
CA ALA A 145 -5.09 3.97 -7.84
C ALA A 145 -3.74 4.67 -8.06
N ILE A 146 -3.58 5.87 -7.52
CA ILE A 146 -2.36 6.66 -7.68
C ILE A 146 -1.20 6.09 -6.87
N HIS A 147 -1.42 5.69 -5.59
CA HIS A 147 -0.33 5.13 -4.79
C HIS A 147 0.00 3.69 -5.19
N ASN A 148 -0.93 2.94 -5.76
CA ASN A 148 -0.69 1.59 -6.27
C ASN A 148 0.33 1.55 -7.42
N ILE A 149 0.45 2.63 -8.21
CA ILE A 149 1.45 2.70 -9.30
C ILE A 149 2.88 2.57 -8.75
N PRO A 150 3.35 3.40 -7.80
CA PRO A 150 4.67 3.23 -7.17
C PRO A 150 4.86 1.89 -6.46
N ILE A 151 3.84 1.38 -5.77
CA ILE A 151 3.90 0.08 -5.10
C ILE A 151 4.12 -1.04 -6.12
N GLY A 152 3.36 -1.02 -7.22
CA GLY A 152 3.54 -1.99 -8.31
C GLY A 152 4.92 -1.91 -8.95
N ALA A 153 5.47 -0.70 -9.09
CA ALA A 153 6.83 -0.51 -9.57
C ALA A 153 7.85 -1.16 -8.63
N THR A 154 7.72 -0.95 -7.33
CA THR A 154 8.60 -1.54 -6.31
C THR A 154 8.48 -3.04 -6.29
N LEU A 155 7.27 -3.59 -6.26
CA LEU A 155 7.04 -5.04 -6.31
C LEU A 155 7.68 -5.67 -7.56
N GLY A 156 7.48 -5.05 -8.72
CA GLY A 156 8.08 -5.52 -9.98
C GLY A 156 9.60 -5.55 -9.95
N VAL A 157 10.24 -4.51 -9.40
CA VAL A 157 11.70 -4.46 -9.23
C VAL A 157 12.17 -5.49 -8.22
N SER A 158 11.51 -5.63 -7.07
CA SER A 158 11.89 -6.57 -6.01
C SER A 158 11.82 -8.02 -6.49
N LEU A 159 10.77 -8.38 -7.23
CA LEU A 159 10.63 -9.72 -7.81
C LEU A 159 11.75 -10.04 -8.82
N MET A 160 12.11 -9.07 -9.67
CA MET A 160 13.23 -9.25 -10.61
C MET A 160 14.58 -9.31 -9.90
N SER A 161 14.79 -8.54 -8.85
CA SER A 161 16.00 -8.59 -8.03
C SER A 161 16.15 -9.92 -7.29
N ALA A 162 15.02 -10.57 -6.98
CA ALA A 162 14.97 -11.93 -6.44
C ALA A 162 15.22 -13.03 -7.49
N GLY A 163 15.59 -12.67 -8.73
CA GLY A 163 15.92 -13.62 -9.80
C GLY A 163 14.73 -14.10 -10.63
N GLU A 164 13.54 -13.50 -10.44
CA GLU A 164 12.39 -13.89 -11.25
C GLU A 164 12.45 -13.30 -12.67
N SER A 165 11.95 -14.09 -13.63
CA SER A 165 11.78 -13.57 -14.99
C SER A 165 10.69 -12.50 -15.04
N LYS A 166 10.80 -11.53 -15.95
CA LYS A 166 9.80 -10.46 -16.13
C LYS A 166 8.37 -10.98 -16.26
N GLY A 167 8.18 -12.11 -16.94
CA GLY A 167 6.87 -12.73 -17.12
C GLY A 167 6.28 -13.26 -15.81
N LYS A 168 7.09 -13.94 -14.99
CA LYS A 168 6.65 -14.44 -13.67
C LYS A 168 6.38 -13.28 -12.72
N ALA A 169 7.25 -12.27 -12.67
CA ALA A 169 7.05 -11.08 -11.87
C ALA A 169 5.74 -10.36 -12.27
N PHE A 170 5.50 -10.20 -13.58
CA PHE A 170 4.27 -9.58 -14.08
C PHE A 170 3.01 -10.35 -13.65
N VAL A 171 3.00 -11.68 -13.77
CA VAL A 171 1.87 -12.52 -13.33
C VAL A 171 1.61 -12.35 -11.83
N LYS A 172 2.65 -12.33 -10.99
CA LYS A 172 2.50 -12.10 -9.55
C LYS A 172 1.92 -10.73 -9.25
N VAL A 173 2.37 -9.68 -9.93
CA VAL A 173 1.80 -8.33 -9.79
C VAL A 173 0.33 -8.30 -10.17
N VAL A 174 -0.08 -8.98 -11.25
CA VAL A 174 -1.48 -9.10 -11.65
C VAL A 174 -2.30 -9.81 -10.55
N LEU A 175 -1.79 -10.90 -9.98
CA LEU A 175 -2.47 -11.61 -8.89
C LEU A 175 -2.63 -10.72 -7.65
N VAL A 176 -1.59 -9.97 -7.28
CA VAL A 176 -1.65 -8.98 -6.19
C VAL A 176 -2.68 -7.90 -6.51
N SER A 177 -2.74 -7.39 -7.73
CA SER A 177 -3.71 -6.36 -8.13
C SER A 177 -5.16 -6.85 -8.06
N LEU A 178 -5.41 -8.11 -8.42
CA LEU A 178 -6.75 -8.70 -8.37
C LEU A 178 -7.25 -8.93 -6.93
N SER A 179 -6.34 -9.07 -5.96
CA SER A 179 -6.73 -9.26 -4.55
C SER A 179 -7.53 -8.07 -4.00
N GLN A 180 -7.37 -6.87 -4.55
CA GLN A 180 -8.17 -5.71 -4.18
C GLN A 180 -9.65 -5.87 -4.57
N ALA A 181 -9.94 -6.35 -5.78
CA ALA A 181 -11.32 -6.63 -6.19
C ALA A 181 -11.94 -7.80 -5.39
N LEU A 182 -11.13 -8.81 -5.03
CA LEU A 182 -11.57 -9.87 -4.12
C LEU A 182 -11.91 -9.32 -2.74
N GLY A 183 -11.11 -8.39 -2.20
CA GLY A 183 -11.39 -7.70 -0.95
C GLY A 183 -12.73 -6.97 -0.98
N ALA A 184 -13.01 -6.23 -2.06
CA ALA A 184 -14.30 -5.57 -2.24
C ALA A 184 -15.46 -6.58 -2.29
N ALA A 185 -15.29 -7.69 -2.98
CA ALA A 185 -16.31 -8.75 -3.03
C ALA A 185 -16.58 -9.33 -1.63
N PHE A 186 -15.53 -9.63 -0.86
CA PHE A 186 -15.67 -10.10 0.52
C PHE A 186 -16.34 -9.06 1.44
N GLY A 187 -15.92 -7.79 1.37
CA GLY A 187 -16.52 -6.71 2.12
C GLY A 187 -18.03 -6.59 1.86
N LEU A 188 -18.41 -6.55 0.59
CA LEU A 188 -19.81 -6.43 0.17
C LEU A 188 -20.66 -7.65 0.53
N LEU A 189 -20.10 -8.86 0.56
CA LEU A 189 -20.80 -10.08 0.94
C LEU A 189 -20.92 -10.24 2.47
N ALA A 190 -19.89 -9.83 3.21
CA ALA A 190 -19.83 -9.96 4.66
C ALA A 190 -20.73 -8.93 5.37
N VAL A 191 -21.07 -7.83 4.68
CA VAL A 191 -21.63 -6.65 5.29
C VAL A 191 -23.01 -6.35 4.67
N SER A 192 -24.08 -6.70 5.38
CA SER A 192 -25.46 -6.35 5.00
C SER A 192 -26.22 -5.75 6.20
N GLY A 193 -26.81 -4.54 6.02
CA GLY A 193 -27.61 -3.85 7.03
C GLY A 193 -26.91 -2.68 7.73
N THR A 194 -27.56 -2.02 8.68
CA THR A 194 -27.03 -0.82 9.39
C THR A 194 -25.82 -1.12 10.26
N ALA A 195 -25.77 -2.27 10.93
CA ALA A 195 -24.60 -2.75 11.66
C ALA A 195 -23.37 -2.91 10.77
N ALA A 196 -23.60 -3.07 9.50
CA ALA A 196 -22.62 -3.17 8.46
C ALA A 196 -21.87 -1.87 8.19
N GLN A 197 -22.55 -0.74 8.18
CA GLN A 197 -21.93 0.57 8.00
C GLN A 197 -21.03 0.93 9.21
N GLU A 198 -21.45 0.61 10.43
CA GLU A 198 -20.62 0.80 11.61
C GLU A 198 -19.38 -0.09 11.60
N ALA A 199 -19.54 -1.37 11.24
CA ALA A 199 -18.42 -2.30 11.08
C ALA A 199 -17.45 -1.86 9.97
N LEU A 200 -17.97 -1.28 8.88
CA LEU A 200 -17.14 -0.69 7.83
C LEU A 200 -16.27 0.43 8.37
N LYS A 201 -16.89 1.42 9.01
CA LYS A 201 -16.17 2.57 9.55
C LYS A 201 -15.18 2.17 10.63
N ALA A 202 -15.50 1.14 11.43
CA ALA A 202 -14.54 0.52 12.34
C ALA A 202 -13.35 -0.13 11.60
N SER A 203 -13.60 -0.81 10.48
CA SER A 203 -12.55 -1.41 9.67
C SER A 203 -11.63 -0.35 9.03
N MET A 204 -12.13 0.84 8.70
CA MET A 204 -11.31 1.96 8.21
C MET A 204 -10.24 2.37 9.23
N ALA A 205 -10.55 2.35 10.53
CA ALA A 205 -9.56 2.62 11.56
C ALA A 205 -8.45 1.55 11.60
N ILE A 206 -8.81 0.27 11.43
CA ILE A 206 -7.82 -0.82 11.36
C ILE A 206 -6.93 -0.64 10.12
N VAL A 207 -7.55 -0.40 8.96
CA VAL A 207 -6.82 -0.19 7.69
C VAL A 207 -5.91 1.03 7.79
N SER A 208 -6.36 2.14 8.39
CA SER A 208 -5.50 3.31 8.58
C SER A 208 -4.23 2.98 9.39
N GLY A 209 -4.34 2.15 10.42
CA GLY A 209 -3.18 1.68 11.18
C GLY A 209 -2.21 0.83 10.35
N ILE A 210 -2.74 -0.05 9.50
CA ILE A 210 -1.95 -0.86 8.57
C ILE A 210 -1.22 0.04 7.56
N LEU A 211 -1.93 1.01 6.95
CA LEU A 211 -1.35 1.95 5.98
C LEU A 211 -0.24 2.82 6.59
N ILE A 212 -0.45 3.32 7.81
CA ILE A 212 0.55 4.09 8.53
C ILE A 212 1.80 3.24 8.78
N PHE A 213 1.64 2.00 9.27
CA PHE A 213 2.76 1.11 9.52
C PHE A 213 3.55 0.85 8.23
N ILE A 214 2.92 0.40 7.15
CA ILE A 214 3.59 0.13 5.86
C ILE A 214 4.27 1.38 5.30
N SER A 215 3.65 2.55 5.47
CA SER A 215 4.23 3.83 5.03
C SER A 215 5.58 4.11 5.68
N PHE A 216 5.72 3.84 6.98
CA PHE A 216 6.95 4.13 7.72
C PHE A 216 7.94 2.97 7.72
N ASP A 217 7.47 1.74 7.70
CA ASP A 217 8.30 0.55 7.78
C ASP A 217 8.90 0.15 6.41
N GLU A 218 8.10 0.20 5.36
CA GLU A 218 8.52 -0.26 4.03
C GLU A 218 8.80 0.90 3.06
N LEU A 219 7.80 1.76 2.81
CA LEU A 219 7.87 2.71 1.70
C LEU A 219 8.85 3.85 1.94
N TRP A 220 8.82 4.45 3.14
CA TRP A 220 9.70 5.56 3.46
C TRP A 220 11.19 5.20 3.49
N PRO A 221 11.62 4.10 4.14
CA PRO A 221 13.01 3.64 4.06
C PRO A 221 13.45 3.34 2.63
N ALA A 222 12.62 2.63 1.86
CA ALA A 222 12.90 2.34 0.45
C ALA A 222 13.06 3.61 -0.40
N ALA A 223 12.20 4.62 -0.19
CA ALA A 223 12.30 5.91 -0.85
C ALA A 223 13.61 6.63 -0.51
N ARG A 224 14.09 6.50 0.72
CA ARG A 224 15.32 7.16 1.20
C ARG A 224 16.60 6.50 0.75
N LYS A 225 16.60 5.22 0.46
CA LYS A 225 17.80 4.43 0.12
C LYS A 225 18.55 4.98 -1.11
N ASN A 226 17.87 5.47 -2.13
CA ASN A 226 18.48 5.90 -3.40
C ASN A 226 18.13 7.34 -3.80
N GLY A 227 17.39 8.07 -2.98
CA GLY A 227 16.93 9.43 -3.26
C GLY A 227 17.72 10.50 -2.52
N SER A 228 17.84 11.69 -3.10
CA SER A 228 18.36 12.83 -2.33
C SER A 228 17.37 13.20 -1.23
N ARG A 229 17.87 13.50 -0.03
CA ARG A 229 17.07 13.82 1.16
C ARG A 229 15.98 14.87 0.89
N ASN A 230 16.35 15.96 0.25
CA ASN A 230 15.42 17.07 0.02
C ASN A 230 14.35 16.71 -1.02
N LEU A 231 14.73 15.99 -2.07
CA LEU A 231 13.82 15.60 -3.14
C LEU A 231 12.76 14.60 -2.64
N THR A 232 13.15 13.63 -1.81
CA THR A 232 12.21 12.67 -1.22
C THR A 232 11.26 13.35 -0.23
N ILE A 233 11.75 14.31 0.59
CA ILE A 233 10.88 15.07 1.50
C ILE A 233 9.87 15.92 0.73
N ILE A 234 10.31 16.63 -0.32
CA ILE A 234 9.42 17.44 -1.16
C ILE A 234 8.37 16.54 -1.82
N SER A 235 8.77 15.40 -2.36
CA SER A 235 7.86 14.45 -3.01
C SER A 235 6.81 13.90 -2.03
N LEU A 236 7.20 13.55 -0.81
CA LEU A 236 6.29 13.13 0.26
C LEU A 236 5.26 14.24 0.57
N LEU A 237 5.72 15.50 0.73
CA LEU A 237 4.81 16.63 0.98
C LEU A 237 3.85 16.86 -0.18
N VAL A 238 4.32 16.74 -1.42
CA VAL A 238 3.45 16.80 -2.61
C VAL A 238 2.42 15.68 -2.58
N GLY A 239 2.80 14.46 -2.18
CA GLY A 239 1.89 13.34 -2.01
C GLY A 239 0.80 13.61 -0.95
N ILE A 240 1.17 14.16 0.21
CA ILE A 240 0.21 14.54 1.26
C ILE A 240 -0.79 15.59 0.73
N CYS A 241 -0.32 16.58 -0.01
CA CYS A 241 -1.18 17.63 -0.55
C CYS A 241 -2.02 17.17 -1.75
N PHE A 242 -1.68 16.04 -2.37
CA PHE A 242 -2.28 15.61 -3.63
C PHE A 242 -3.78 15.33 -3.49
N ILE A 243 -4.18 14.54 -2.51
CA ILE A 243 -5.59 14.18 -2.29
C ILE A 243 -6.46 15.41 -2.01
N PRO A 244 -6.14 16.29 -1.03
CA PRO A 244 -6.93 17.51 -0.81
C PRO A 244 -7.00 18.42 -2.04
N ILE A 245 -5.95 18.48 -2.85
CA ILE A 245 -5.95 19.26 -4.09
C ILE A 245 -6.91 18.63 -5.12
N THR A 246 -6.92 17.31 -5.26
CA THR A 246 -7.85 16.63 -6.18
C THR A 246 -9.30 16.83 -5.77
N GLU A 247 -9.63 16.83 -4.49
CA GLU A 247 -10.97 17.11 -3.98
C GLU A 247 -11.45 18.53 -4.29
N ILE A 248 -10.54 19.52 -4.23
CA ILE A 248 -10.84 20.91 -4.59
C ILE A 248 -11.05 21.06 -6.10
N LEU A 249 -10.22 20.40 -6.91
CA LEU A 249 -10.23 20.54 -8.38
C LEU A 249 -11.31 19.69 -9.06
N LEU A 250 -11.67 18.58 -8.45
CA LEU A 250 -12.67 17.62 -8.94
C LEU A 250 -13.77 17.48 -7.87
N PRO A 251 -14.61 18.51 -7.67
CA PRO A 251 -15.74 18.40 -6.75
C PRO A 251 -16.77 17.44 -7.35
N PHE A 252 -16.66 16.17 -7.01
CA PHE A 252 -17.66 15.15 -7.40
C PHE A 252 -18.94 15.28 -6.59
#